data_c1b45efee4ab0cfe66269d1f06a9d9a7
#
_entry.id   c1b45efee4ab0cfe66269d1f06a9d9a7
#
_cell.length_a   1.000
_cell.length_b   1.000
_cell.length_c   1.000
_cell.angle_alpha   90.00
_cell.angle_beta   90.00
_cell.angle_gamma   90.00
#
_symmetry.space_group_name_H-M   'P 1'
#
loop_
_entity.id
_entity.type
_entity.pdbx_description
1 polymer ?
#
loop_
_entity_poly.entity_id
_entity_poly.type
_entity_poly.pdbx_seq_one_letter_code
_entity_poly.pdbx_strand_id
1 'polypeptide(L)'
;MKVSSGQFDLFDEAPGYREVPRARLKARQVRVRAEQDRGWDAEAAMRRLEESGDYRVLRRLVPRPIILQSQSAFPRLAVLVDTETTGLQHTRDEVIEIGAVAFTYDDEGKVGDVVGVYSGLRQPSSSIPPEITRLTGIT
;
A
#
# COMPACT_ATOMS: atom_id res chain seq x y z
N MET A 1 -1.91 29.27 -22.45
CA MET A 1 -2.39 27.93 -22.78
C MET A 1 -2.79 27.29 -21.48
N LYS A 2 -4.08 27.17 -21.18
CA LYS A 2 -4.58 26.59 -19.90
C LYS A 2 -4.53 25.09 -20.04
N VAL A 3 -3.69 24.42 -19.25
CA VAL A 3 -3.71 22.97 -19.11
C VAL A 3 -4.90 22.64 -18.21
N SER A 4 -5.92 22.02 -18.81
CA SER A 4 -7.06 21.46 -18.11
C SER A 4 -6.58 20.36 -17.17
N SER A 5 -6.87 20.48 -15.89
CA SER A 5 -6.70 19.42 -14.90
C SER A 5 -7.73 18.32 -15.17
N GLY A 6 -7.45 17.48 -16.15
CA GLY A 6 -8.17 16.23 -16.36
C GLY A 6 -7.80 15.28 -15.22
N GLN A 7 -8.73 15.04 -14.32
CA GLN A 7 -8.70 13.95 -13.38
C GLN A 7 -8.66 12.67 -14.24
N PHE A 8 -7.53 11.96 -14.22
CA PHE A 8 -7.42 10.66 -14.88
C PHE A 8 -8.19 9.64 -14.03
N ASP A 9 -9.47 9.45 -14.38
CA ASP A 9 -10.21 8.25 -13.99
C ASP A 9 -9.72 7.08 -14.85
N LEU A 10 -8.65 6.44 -14.39
CA LEU A 10 -8.05 5.33 -15.10
C LEU A 10 -8.94 4.05 -15.12
N PHE A 11 -10.08 4.04 -14.41
CA PHE A 11 -10.85 2.83 -14.13
C PHE A 11 -12.37 2.99 -14.21
N ASP A 12 -12.88 4.05 -14.82
CA ASP A 12 -14.33 4.33 -14.80
C ASP A 12 -15.20 3.38 -15.65
N GLU A 13 -14.62 2.45 -16.42
CA GLU A 13 -15.37 1.52 -17.28
C GLU A 13 -14.90 0.05 -17.27
N ALA A 14 -14.19 -0.44 -16.24
CA ALA A 14 -13.88 -1.86 -16.19
C ALA A 14 -15.05 -2.64 -15.55
N PRO A 15 -15.81 -3.44 -16.32
CA PRO A 15 -16.91 -4.22 -15.78
C PRO A 15 -16.36 -5.28 -14.80
N GLY A 16 -16.83 -5.22 -13.55
CA GLY A 16 -16.50 -6.22 -12.54
C GLY A 16 -15.62 -5.73 -11.37
N TYR A 17 -15.13 -4.50 -11.39
CA TYR A 17 -14.46 -3.92 -10.22
C TYR A 17 -15.50 -3.35 -9.25
N ARG A 18 -15.55 -3.91 -8.06
CA ARG A 18 -16.31 -3.32 -6.94
C ARG A 18 -15.35 -2.41 -6.18
N GLU A 19 -15.55 -1.10 -6.31
CA GLU A 19 -14.86 -0.13 -5.49
C GLU A 19 -15.13 -0.46 -4.00
N VAL A 20 -14.08 -0.80 -3.27
CA VAL A 20 -14.20 -0.96 -1.82
C VAL A 20 -14.45 0.43 -1.25
N PRO A 21 -15.58 0.68 -0.57
CA PRO A 21 -15.90 2.00 -0.07
C PRO A 21 -14.73 2.58 0.72
N ARG A 22 -14.33 3.81 0.43
CA ARG A 22 -13.27 4.59 1.13
C ARG A 22 -13.41 4.57 2.67
N ALA A 23 -14.56 4.15 3.20
CA ALA A 23 -14.81 3.98 4.63
C ALA A 23 -13.98 2.85 5.29
N ARG A 24 -13.45 1.87 4.54
CA ARG A 24 -12.53 0.86 5.08
C ARG A 24 -11.06 1.28 5.06
N LEU A 25 -10.72 2.24 4.20
CA LEU A 25 -9.44 2.95 4.22
C LEU A 25 -9.39 4.10 5.23
N LYS A 26 -10.40 4.22 6.11
CA LYS A 26 -10.15 4.93 7.36
C LYS A 26 -9.01 4.15 8.01
N ALA A 27 -7.79 4.58 7.67
CA ALA A 27 -6.64 4.31 8.48
C ALA A 27 -7.19 4.41 9.90
N ARG A 28 -7.28 3.28 10.56
CA ARG A 28 -7.48 3.23 12.00
C ARG A 28 -6.36 4.15 12.45
N GLN A 29 -6.71 5.41 12.65
CA GLN A 29 -5.85 6.34 13.34
C GLN A 29 -5.58 5.60 14.63
N VAL A 30 -4.52 4.83 14.61
CA VAL A 30 -3.86 4.39 15.80
C VAL A 30 -3.52 5.73 16.41
N ARG A 31 -4.42 6.20 17.29
CA ARG A 31 -4.05 7.19 18.24
C ARG A 31 -2.76 6.62 18.79
N VAL A 32 -1.64 7.16 18.33
CA VAL A 32 -0.41 7.12 19.07
C VAL A 32 -0.83 7.82 20.35
N ARG A 33 -1.33 7.03 21.29
CA ARG A 33 -1.39 7.46 22.67
C ARG A 33 0.05 7.84 22.90
N ALA A 34 0.32 9.14 22.99
CA ALA A 34 1.47 9.61 23.71
C ALA A 34 1.35 8.89 25.05
N GLU A 35 2.00 7.76 25.17
CA GLU A 35 2.24 7.10 26.44
C GLU A 35 3.20 8.01 27.13
N GLN A 36 2.58 8.97 27.84
CA GLN A 36 3.26 9.70 28.87
C GLN A 36 3.98 8.69 29.74
N ASP A 37 5.31 8.72 29.59
CA ASP A 37 6.28 8.58 30.65
C ASP A 37 6.10 7.38 31.59
N ARG A 38 6.49 6.21 31.11
CA ARG A 38 6.81 5.09 31.99
C ARG A 38 8.29 4.73 31.97
N GLY A 39 9.18 5.66 31.71
CA GLY A 39 10.62 5.42 31.84
C GLY A 39 11.17 4.27 30.94
N TRP A 40 10.38 3.81 29.97
CA TRP A 40 10.76 2.74 29.08
C TRP A 40 11.15 3.29 27.70
N ASP A 41 12.44 3.30 27.44
CA ASP A 41 12.98 3.68 26.13
C ASP A 41 12.91 2.48 25.19
N ALA A 42 11.92 2.48 24.29
CA ALA A 42 11.70 1.42 23.29
C ALA A 42 12.92 1.24 22.38
N GLU A 43 13.62 2.30 22.04
CA GLU A 43 14.81 2.25 21.18
C GLU A 43 15.99 1.60 21.92
N ALA A 44 16.17 1.89 23.20
CA ALA A 44 17.19 1.26 24.01
C ALA A 44 16.89 -0.24 24.23
N ALA A 45 15.63 -0.58 24.45
CA ALA A 45 15.20 -1.98 24.59
C ALA A 45 15.41 -2.77 23.28
N MET A 46 15.06 -2.19 22.14
CA MET A 46 15.28 -2.78 20.83
C MET A 46 16.77 -3.08 20.60
N ARG A 47 17.65 -2.10 20.84
CA ARG A 47 19.10 -2.28 20.69
C ARG A 47 19.62 -3.42 21.57
N ARG A 48 19.21 -3.50 22.84
CA ARG A 48 19.63 -4.57 23.76
C ARG A 48 19.19 -5.96 23.29
N LEU A 49 17.99 -6.08 22.72
CA LEU A 49 17.50 -7.33 22.17
C LEU A 49 18.33 -7.74 20.96
N GLU A 50 18.62 -6.83 20.03
CA GLU A 50 19.42 -7.12 18.83
C GLU A 50 20.90 -7.43 19.19
N GLU A 51 21.48 -6.70 20.13
CA GLU A 51 22.86 -6.94 20.64
C GLU A 51 23.02 -8.31 21.30
N SER A 52 21.95 -8.91 21.83
CA SER A 52 22.00 -10.27 22.38
C SER A 52 22.25 -11.36 21.31
N GLY A 53 21.97 -11.05 20.04
CA GLY A 53 22.05 -12.00 18.93
C GLY A 53 20.90 -12.99 18.83
N ASP A 54 20.01 -13.06 19.82
CA ASP A 54 18.89 -14.01 19.87
C ASP A 54 17.61 -13.46 19.25
N TYR A 55 17.55 -12.13 19.04
CA TYR A 55 16.36 -11.45 18.57
C TYR A 55 16.63 -10.58 17.35
N ARG A 56 15.64 -10.52 16.48
CA ARG A 56 15.53 -9.53 15.41
C ARG A 56 14.24 -8.74 15.63
N VAL A 57 14.36 -7.43 15.83
CA VAL A 57 13.21 -6.55 16.10
C VAL A 57 12.73 -5.91 14.80
N LEU A 58 11.45 -6.06 14.49
CA LEU A 58 10.81 -5.43 13.35
C LEU A 58 9.95 -4.26 13.85
N ARG A 59 10.21 -3.08 13.28
CA ARG A 59 9.36 -1.92 13.53
C ARG A 59 8.14 -1.98 12.62
N ARG A 60 6.96 -1.74 13.19
CA ARG A 60 5.73 -1.64 12.40
C ARG A 60 5.85 -0.47 11.42
N LEU A 61 5.56 -0.73 10.15
CA LEU A 61 5.50 0.32 9.14
C LEU A 61 4.31 1.24 9.40
N VAL A 62 4.57 2.54 9.31
CA VAL A 62 3.53 3.58 9.34
C VAL A 62 3.34 4.06 7.91
N PRO A 63 2.14 3.91 7.32
CA PRO A 63 1.87 4.41 5.98
C PRO A 63 2.13 5.91 5.89
N ARG A 64 2.75 6.34 4.80
CA ARG A 64 2.91 7.77 4.52
C ARG A 64 1.54 8.40 4.23
N PRO A 65 1.30 9.65 4.62
CA PRO A 65 0.08 10.36 4.25
C PRO A 65 0.02 10.57 2.74
N ILE A 66 -1.20 10.57 2.18
CA ILE A 66 -1.43 10.89 0.78
C ILE A 66 -1.46 12.42 0.64
N ILE A 67 -0.58 12.97 -0.21
CA ILE A 67 -0.45 14.40 -0.46
C ILE A 67 -0.89 14.67 -1.90
N LEU A 68 -2.09 15.23 -2.07
CA LEU A 68 -2.68 15.45 -3.38
C LEU A 68 -1.96 16.52 -4.24
N GLN A 69 -1.19 17.39 -3.61
CA GLN A 69 -0.36 18.38 -4.29
C GLN A 69 1.09 18.16 -3.93
N SER A 70 1.82 17.55 -4.86
CA SER A 70 3.24 17.31 -4.68
C SER A 70 4.06 18.59 -4.82
N GLN A 71 5.16 18.67 -4.07
CA GLN A 71 6.11 19.77 -4.18
C GLN A 71 6.94 19.66 -5.46
N SER A 72 7.30 20.81 -6.02
CA SER A 72 8.07 20.91 -7.28
C SER A 72 9.47 20.26 -7.25
N ALA A 73 9.98 19.94 -6.06
CA ALA A 73 11.27 19.26 -5.87
C ALA A 73 11.30 17.80 -6.37
N PHE A 74 10.11 17.20 -6.63
CA PHE A 74 9.98 15.82 -7.10
C PHE A 74 9.15 15.80 -8.39
N PRO A 75 9.76 16.14 -9.55
CA PRO A 75 9.04 16.39 -10.79
C PRO A 75 8.55 15.11 -11.50
N ARG A 76 9.04 13.94 -11.10
CA ARG A 76 8.70 12.66 -11.73
C ARG A 76 7.63 11.93 -10.94
N LEU A 77 6.81 11.14 -11.64
CA LEU A 77 5.77 10.30 -11.08
C LEU A 77 6.05 8.83 -11.41
N ALA A 78 5.89 7.96 -10.44
CA ALA A 78 5.91 6.52 -10.61
C ALA A 78 4.71 5.87 -9.94
N VAL A 79 4.35 4.69 -10.44
CA VAL A 79 3.33 3.83 -9.83
C VAL A 79 3.95 2.48 -9.55
N LEU A 80 3.91 2.06 -8.29
CA LEU A 80 4.19 0.69 -7.88
C LEU A 80 2.87 -0.08 -7.92
N VAL A 81 2.87 -1.23 -8.57
CA VAL A 81 1.70 -2.11 -8.67
C VAL A 81 2.07 -3.47 -8.11
N ASP A 82 1.16 -4.03 -7.33
CA ASP A 82 1.20 -5.39 -6.81
C ASP A 82 -0.11 -6.09 -7.08
N THR A 83 -0.09 -7.40 -7.36
CA THR A 83 -1.28 -8.17 -7.69
C THR A 83 -1.28 -9.53 -7.03
N GLU A 84 -2.47 -9.96 -6.56
CA GLU A 84 -2.72 -11.33 -6.17
C GLU A 84 -3.55 -12.03 -7.26
N THR A 85 -3.25 -13.29 -7.49
CA THR A 85 -3.85 -14.08 -8.56
C THR A 85 -4.31 -15.45 -8.06
N THR A 86 -5.21 -16.11 -8.81
CA THR A 86 -5.62 -17.49 -8.52
C THR A 86 -4.52 -18.54 -8.77
N GLY A 87 -3.39 -18.14 -9.39
CA GLY A 87 -2.23 -18.94 -9.67
C GLY A 87 -1.27 -18.21 -10.60
N LEU A 88 -0.26 -18.90 -11.15
CA LEU A 88 0.82 -18.31 -11.94
C LEU A 88 0.72 -18.52 -13.45
N GLN A 89 -0.36 -19.17 -13.94
CA GLN A 89 -0.54 -19.43 -15.36
C GLN A 89 -1.35 -18.31 -16.03
N HIS A 90 -0.69 -17.39 -16.71
CA HIS A 90 -1.28 -16.19 -17.32
C HIS A 90 -2.41 -16.47 -18.32
N THR A 91 -2.52 -17.69 -18.86
CA THR A 91 -3.60 -18.08 -19.78
C THR A 91 -4.86 -18.61 -19.09
N ARG A 92 -4.79 -18.91 -17.78
CA ARG A 92 -5.85 -19.55 -17.02
C ARG A 92 -6.19 -18.82 -15.74
N ASP A 93 -5.15 -18.32 -15.08
CA ASP A 93 -5.31 -17.74 -13.74
C ASP A 93 -5.69 -16.26 -13.84
N GLU A 94 -6.48 -15.82 -12.87
CA GLU A 94 -7.10 -14.50 -12.87
C GLU A 94 -6.53 -13.64 -11.74
N VAL A 95 -6.44 -12.33 -11.97
CA VAL A 95 -6.13 -11.35 -10.91
C VAL A 95 -7.33 -11.27 -9.97
N ILE A 96 -7.10 -11.43 -8.66
CA ILE A 96 -8.10 -11.36 -7.61
C ILE A 96 -7.94 -10.13 -6.70
N GLU A 97 -6.73 -9.57 -6.63
CA GLU A 97 -6.47 -8.29 -5.97
C GLU A 97 -5.46 -7.48 -6.78
N ILE A 98 -5.62 -6.17 -6.75
CA ILE A 98 -4.64 -5.22 -7.25
C ILE A 98 -4.43 -4.12 -6.20
N GLY A 99 -3.18 -3.88 -5.84
CA GLY A 99 -2.73 -2.74 -5.06
C GLY A 99 -1.87 -1.83 -5.93
N ALA A 100 -2.04 -0.52 -5.80
CA ALA A 100 -1.19 0.44 -6.49
C ALA A 100 -0.89 1.64 -5.59
N VAL A 101 0.35 2.13 -5.65
CA VAL A 101 0.79 3.33 -4.96
C VAL A 101 1.47 4.25 -5.95
N ALA A 102 0.92 5.45 -6.11
CA ALA A 102 1.52 6.51 -6.91
C ALA A 102 2.37 7.41 -6.01
N PHE A 103 3.59 7.69 -6.41
CA PHE A 103 4.51 8.53 -5.66
C PHE A 103 5.39 9.35 -6.58
N THR A 104 5.89 10.48 -6.06
CA THR A 104 6.83 11.34 -6.76
C THR A 104 8.27 10.97 -6.45
N TYR A 105 9.19 11.31 -7.36
CA TYR A 105 10.63 11.11 -7.16
C TYR A 105 11.44 12.14 -7.94
N ASP A 106 12.72 12.33 -7.56
CA ASP A 106 13.65 13.21 -8.23
C ASP A 106 14.55 12.45 -9.24
N ASP A 107 15.44 13.17 -9.88
CA ASP A 107 16.37 12.63 -10.88
C ASP A 107 17.42 11.70 -10.27
N GLU A 108 17.70 11.82 -8.99
CA GLU A 108 18.60 10.94 -8.23
C GLU A 108 17.87 9.67 -7.70
N GLY A 109 16.56 9.54 -7.95
CA GLY A 109 15.76 8.40 -7.51
C GLY A 109 15.30 8.48 -6.06
N LYS A 110 15.39 9.64 -5.42
CA LYS A 110 14.87 9.85 -4.07
C LYS A 110 13.35 9.94 -4.12
N VAL A 111 12.68 9.13 -3.29
CA VAL A 111 11.23 9.09 -3.20
C VAL A 111 10.71 10.27 -2.40
N GLY A 112 9.80 11.03 -3.01
CA GLY A 112 9.09 12.16 -2.42
C GLY A 112 7.77 11.74 -1.77
N ASP A 113 6.68 12.38 -2.21
CA ASP A 113 5.34 12.21 -1.64
C ASP A 113 4.57 11.03 -2.25
N VAL A 114 3.75 10.35 -1.44
CA VAL A 114 2.70 9.48 -1.93
C VAL A 114 1.52 10.35 -2.36
N VAL A 115 1.16 10.29 -3.65
CA VAL A 115 0.12 11.14 -4.23
C VAL A 115 -1.17 10.39 -4.53
N GLY A 116 -1.15 9.06 -4.46
CA GLY A 116 -2.33 8.24 -4.65
C GLY A 116 -2.11 6.81 -4.17
N VAL A 117 -3.21 6.17 -3.76
CA VAL A 117 -3.25 4.75 -3.39
C VAL A 117 -4.53 4.16 -3.95
N TYR A 118 -4.41 3.00 -4.56
CA TYR A 118 -5.54 2.20 -5.02
C TYR A 118 -5.44 0.79 -4.44
N SER A 119 -6.57 0.20 -4.10
CA SER A 119 -6.70 -1.21 -3.75
C SER A 119 -8.06 -1.70 -4.21
N GLY A 120 -8.09 -2.82 -4.93
CA GLY A 120 -9.31 -3.41 -5.45
C GLY A 120 -9.27 -4.92 -5.43
N LEU A 121 -10.42 -5.52 -5.10
CA LEU A 121 -10.65 -6.96 -5.18
C LEU A 121 -11.55 -7.26 -6.38
N ARG A 122 -11.27 -8.37 -7.06
CA ARG A 122 -12.09 -8.91 -8.13
C ARG A 122 -12.56 -10.32 -7.80
N GLN A 123 -13.84 -10.59 -8.03
CA GLN A 123 -14.37 -11.94 -7.98
C GLN A 123 -13.90 -12.72 -9.22
N PRO A 124 -13.14 -13.82 -9.06
CA PRO A 124 -12.75 -14.65 -10.20
C PRO A 124 -13.92 -15.46 -10.74
N SER A 125 -13.79 -15.97 -11.95
CA SER A 125 -14.81 -16.80 -12.61
C SER A 125 -14.94 -18.21 -12.00
N SER A 126 -13.88 -18.67 -11.32
CA SER A 126 -13.82 -19.93 -10.59
C SER A 126 -13.44 -19.72 -9.13
N SER A 127 -13.63 -20.75 -8.30
CA SER A 127 -13.25 -20.68 -6.88
C SER A 127 -11.74 -20.48 -6.73
N ILE A 128 -11.36 -19.65 -5.73
CA ILE A 128 -9.95 -19.43 -5.37
C ILE A 128 -9.40 -20.74 -4.78
N PRO A 129 -8.25 -21.24 -5.27
CA PRO A 129 -7.64 -22.43 -4.73
C PRO A 129 -7.29 -22.28 -3.24
N PRO A 130 -7.48 -23.33 -2.41
CA PRO A 130 -7.23 -23.25 -0.96
C PRO A 130 -5.81 -22.83 -0.58
N GLU A 131 -4.82 -23.18 -1.40
CA GLU A 131 -3.42 -22.75 -1.21
C GLU A 131 -3.24 -21.24 -1.42
N ILE A 132 -3.95 -20.65 -2.39
CA ILE A 132 -3.94 -19.21 -2.63
C ILE A 132 -4.65 -18.49 -1.47
N THR A 133 -5.83 -18.96 -1.04
CA THR A 133 -6.51 -18.41 0.13
C THR A 133 -5.62 -18.44 1.38
N ARG A 134 -4.85 -19.53 1.56
CA ARG A 134 -3.92 -19.64 2.71
C ARG A 134 -2.76 -18.67 2.63
N LEU A 135 -2.29 -18.38 1.41
CA LEU A 135 -1.19 -17.45 1.15
C LEU A 135 -1.62 -15.99 1.29
N THR A 136 -2.73 -15.63 0.65
CA THR A 136 -3.18 -14.22 0.50
C THR A 136 -4.22 -13.81 1.53
N GLY A 137 -4.95 -14.77 2.12
CA GLY A 137 -6.09 -14.52 3.01
C GLY A 137 -7.38 -14.13 2.27
N ILE A 138 -7.38 -14.13 0.93
CA ILE A 138 -8.55 -13.80 0.10
C ILE A 138 -9.44 -15.04 -0.05
N THR A 139 -10.77 -14.84 0.09
CA THR A 139 -11.79 -15.92 0.04
C THR A 139 -12.92 -15.56 -0.92
#